data_ec0acee3a2ceba52db7f74dc1119c1fd
#
_entry.id   ec0acee3a2ceba52db7f74dc1119c1fd
#
_cell.length_a   1.000
_cell.length_b   1.000
_cell.length_c   1.000
_cell.angle_alpha   90.00
_cell.angle_beta   90.00
_cell.angle_gamma   90.00
#
_symmetry.space_group_name_H-M   'P 1'
#
loop_
_entity.id
_entity.type
_entity.pdbx_description
1 polymer ?
#
loop_
_entity_poly.entity_id
_entity_poly.type
_entity_poly.pdbx_seq_one_letter_code
_entity_poly.pdbx_strand_id
1 'polypeptide(L)'
;MAKNLIVCCDGTWNTPEQREGGLPCPTNVVKLHNLSVEDESQRRYYHPGVGTNGGVFDKALGGGVGVGISQNIKSAYEWLCRNYATGDRIFLFGFSRGAFTARSLGGFVARCGLLDLSSLTDAEAWSHVADVYDKGYRPPKPPTKWPKDYSFIPGPLVGGKVDIHMIGVWDTVGALGVPDDLVLLDQLFDDARKYRFHDTRLSPVVRHARHAVAMDEVRASFAPTLWDEGTKRPADGSFKQQWFAGVHSDVGGGYAETGLSDGALKWMVDEAIAVGLKVNPALLAQVQPNPRGVLHDSASGVWELLRTLPRATPPLLPSLAGSVLSAQVIERHTVPPLSQAPYWPTRTLSVGDEVTLDVFARPHWNPTGIYLEAGATYGFSASGEWLDADIACGPDGPKKGVFQLGRI
;
A
#
# COMPACT_ATOMS: atom_id res chain seq x y z
N MET A 1 -32.20 4.35 -8.64
CA MET A 1 -31.17 5.41 -8.54
C MET A 1 -29.80 4.74 -8.52
N ALA A 2 -28.79 5.37 -9.09
CA ALA A 2 -27.43 4.85 -9.02
C ALA A 2 -26.95 4.82 -7.56
N LYS A 3 -26.32 3.73 -7.13
CA LYS A 3 -25.82 3.54 -5.78
C LYS A 3 -24.28 3.46 -5.75
N ASN A 4 -23.72 3.64 -4.58
CA ASN A 4 -22.31 3.38 -4.32
C ASN A 4 -22.11 1.93 -3.92
N LEU A 5 -21.13 1.26 -4.51
CA LEU A 5 -20.65 -0.06 -4.13
C LEU A 5 -19.23 0.07 -3.57
N ILE A 6 -19.07 -0.20 -2.29
CA ILE A 6 -17.82 -0.02 -1.57
C ILE A 6 -17.22 -1.38 -1.28
N VAL A 7 -16.00 -1.60 -1.74
CA VAL A 7 -15.22 -2.81 -1.44
C VAL A 7 -14.00 -2.40 -0.63
N CYS A 8 -13.88 -2.98 0.56
CA CYS A 8 -12.81 -2.77 1.52
C CYS A 8 -11.98 -4.05 1.67
N CYS A 9 -10.73 -4.04 1.21
CA CYS A 9 -9.79 -5.17 1.26
C CYS A 9 -8.71 -4.91 2.30
N ASP A 10 -8.67 -5.70 3.36
CA ASP A 10 -7.70 -5.50 4.45
C ASP A 10 -6.36 -6.17 4.20
N GLY A 11 -5.34 -5.70 4.92
CA GLY A 11 -3.99 -6.24 4.86
C GLY A 11 -3.89 -7.65 5.45
N THR A 12 -2.84 -8.39 5.06
CA THR A 12 -2.63 -9.75 5.54
C THR A 12 -2.54 -9.80 7.06
N TRP A 13 -3.21 -10.80 7.65
CA TRP A 13 -3.39 -11.03 9.08
C TRP A 13 -4.22 -9.98 9.81
N ASN A 14 -4.72 -8.95 9.14
CA ASN A 14 -5.59 -7.98 9.76
C ASN A 14 -7.04 -8.50 9.81
N THR A 15 -7.65 -8.34 10.97
CA THR A 15 -9.06 -8.65 11.23
C THR A 15 -9.73 -7.47 11.93
N PRO A 16 -11.07 -7.38 11.87
CA PRO A 16 -11.80 -6.32 12.60
C PRO A 16 -11.59 -6.37 14.12
N GLU A 17 -11.26 -7.54 14.68
CA GLU A 17 -11.09 -7.80 16.11
C GLU A 17 -9.63 -7.65 16.58
N GLN A 18 -8.74 -7.17 15.71
CA GLN A 18 -7.32 -7.02 16.04
C GLN A 18 -7.11 -6.17 17.29
N ARG A 19 -6.20 -6.63 18.17
CA ARG A 19 -5.87 -5.97 19.44
C ARG A 19 -4.37 -5.92 19.67
N GLU A 20 -3.94 -4.84 20.30
CA GLU A 20 -2.58 -4.65 20.79
C GLU A 20 -2.65 -4.27 22.28
N GLY A 21 -1.92 -5.01 23.14
CA GLY A 21 -2.00 -4.78 24.59
C GLY A 21 -3.43 -4.87 25.18
N GLY A 22 -4.35 -5.61 24.53
CA GLY A 22 -5.75 -5.69 24.92
C GLY A 22 -6.65 -4.58 24.35
N LEU A 23 -6.09 -3.55 23.74
CA LEU A 23 -6.83 -2.45 23.12
C LEU A 23 -7.18 -2.79 21.66
N PRO A 24 -8.38 -2.45 21.16
CA PRO A 24 -8.70 -2.57 19.74
C PRO A 24 -7.79 -1.69 18.89
N CYS A 25 -7.18 -2.28 17.86
CA CYS A 25 -6.30 -1.57 16.92
C CYS A 25 -6.70 -1.82 15.45
N PRO A 26 -7.91 -1.39 15.03
CA PRO A 26 -8.40 -1.61 13.68
C PRO A 26 -7.56 -0.85 12.65
N THR A 27 -7.44 -1.45 11.47
CA THR A 27 -6.85 -0.77 10.30
C THR A 27 -7.74 0.37 9.80
N ASN A 28 -7.19 1.25 8.98
CA ASN A 28 -7.95 2.30 8.31
C ASN A 28 -9.00 1.73 7.33
N VAL A 29 -8.79 0.51 6.84
CA VAL A 29 -9.79 -0.20 6.02
C VAL A 29 -11.03 -0.55 6.84
N VAL A 30 -10.84 -1.13 8.05
CA VAL A 30 -11.93 -1.41 8.99
C VAL A 30 -12.63 -0.12 9.40
N LYS A 31 -11.86 0.91 9.75
CA LYS A 31 -12.41 2.22 10.15
C LYS A 31 -13.26 2.83 9.02
N LEU A 32 -12.75 2.87 7.79
CA LEU A 32 -13.48 3.41 6.63
C LEU A 32 -14.74 2.58 6.33
N HIS A 33 -14.65 1.24 6.39
CA HIS A 33 -15.82 0.38 6.23
C HIS A 33 -16.88 0.73 7.27
N ASN A 34 -16.53 0.89 8.55
CA ASN A 34 -17.47 1.22 9.62
C ASN A 34 -18.01 2.65 9.52
N LEU A 35 -17.21 3.60 9.05
CA LEU A 35 -17.62 4.98 8.77
C LEU A 35 -18.63 5.06 7.64
N SER A 36 -18.53 4.18 6.64
CA SER A 36 -19.38 4.21 5.46
C SER A 36 -20.83 3.87 5.82
N VAL A 37 -21.77 4.72 5.39
CA VAL A 37 -23.20 4.46 5.56
C VAL A 37 -23.62 3.25 4.73
N GLU A 38 -24.56 2.46 5.19
CA GLU A 38 -25.19 1.37 4.45
C GLU A 38 -26.69 1.60 4.38
N ASP A 39 -27.18 1.87 3.17
CA ASP A 39 -28.59 2.12 2.86
C ASP A 39 -28.94 1.70 1.41
N GLU A 40 -30.11 2.05 0.93
CA GLU A 40 -30.52 1.75 -0.45
C GLU A 40 -29.64 2.40 -1.52
N SER A 41 -28.94 3.50 -1.17
CA SER A 41 -28.07 4.26 -2.08
C SER A 41 -26.59 3.89 -1.95
N GLN A 42 -26.22 3.06 -0.97
CA GLN A 42 -24.83 2.68 -0.72
C GLN A 42 -24.76 1.31 -0.05
N ARG A 43 -23.98 0.41 -0.64
CA ARG A 43 -23.68 -0.92 -0.10
C ARG A 43 -22.19 -1.06 0.13
N ARG A 44 -21.81 -1.82 1.15
CA ARG A 44 -20.41 -2.03 1.52
C ARG A 44 -20.11 -3.52 1.69
N TYR A 45 -18.89 -3.87 1.36
CA TYR A 45 -18.34 -5.20 1.48
C TYR A 45 -16.94 -5.11 2.10
N TYR A 46 -16.71 -5.90 3.13
CA TYR A 46 -15.40 -6.03 3.77
C TYR A 46 -14.83 -7.42 3.54
N HIS A 47 -13.56 -7.47 3.14
CA HIS A 47 -12.82 -8.70 3.02
C HIS A 47 -11.62 -8.66 3.97
N PRO A 48 -11.51 -9.61 4.93
CA PRO A 48 -10.37 -9.70 5.84
C PRO A 48 -9.09 -10.04 5.07
N GLY A 49 -7.96 -9.75 5.70
CA GLY A 49 -6.66 -10.05 5.12
C GLY A 49 -6.41 -11.55 4.93
N VAL A 50 -5.50 -11.89 4.04
CA VAL A 50 -5.05 -13.27 3.82
C VAL A 50 -4.42 -13.82 5.10
N GLY A 51 -4.63 -15.13 5.41
CA GLY A 51 -3.99 -15.81 6.55
C GLY A 51 -4.73 -15.66 7.89
N THR A 52 -5.94 -15.14 7.88
CA THR A 52 -6.75 -15.00 9.11
C THR A 52 -7.37 -16.32 9.58
N ASN A 53 -7.43 -17.34 8.70
CA ASN A 53 -8.06 -18.64 8.97
C ASN A 53 -7.04 -19.77 9.27
N GLY A 54 -5.73 -19.47 9.37
CA GLY A 54 -4.66 -20.47 9.56
C GLY A 54 -4.02 -20.43 10.94
N GLY A 55 -3.46 -21.58 11.40
CA GLY A 55 -2.70 -21.68 12.64
C GLY A 55 -1.38 -20.90 12.62
N VAL A 56 -0.69 -20.82 13.78
CA VAL A 56 0.57 -20.08 13.97
C VAL A 56 1.67 -20.49 12.97
N PHE A 57 1.66 -21.75 12.49
CA PHE A 57 2.62 -22.28 11.50
C PHE A 57 2.37 -21.75 10.08
N ASP A 58 1.10 -21.54 9.67
CA ASP A 58 0.78 -20.93 8.37
C ASP A 58 1.20 -19.45 8.31
N LYS A 59 1.26 -18.79 9.46
CA LYS A 59 1.74 -17.41 9.58
C LYS A 59 3.25 -17.27 9.36
N ALA A 60 4.02 -18.30 9.73
CA ALA A 60 5.49 -18.27 9.65
C ALA A 60 6.05 -18.65 8.26
N LEU A 61 5.35 -19.47 7.50
CA LEU A 61 5.86 -20.07 6.26
C LEU A 61 5.36 -19.44 4.96
N GLY A 62 4.44 -18.45 5.00
CA GLY A 62 4.04 -17.66 3.80
C GLY A 62 3.43 -18.45 2.64
N GLY A 63 3.34 -19.77 2.71
CA GLY A 63 3.03 -20.66 1.61
C GLY A 63 1.63 -20.57 0.98
N GLY A 64 0.72 -19.82 1.61
CA GLY A 64 -0.65 -19.64 1.11
C GLY A 64 -0.99 -18.23 0.64
N VAL A 65 -0.07 -17.27 0.74
CA VAL A 65 -0.38 -15.84 0.54
C VAL A 65 -0.86 -15.54 -0.89
N GLY A 66 -0.19 -16.05 -1.90
CA GLY A 66 -0.55 -15.81 -3.30
C GLY A 66 -1.89 -16.43 -3.69
N VAL A 67 -2.17 -17.64 -3.22
CA VAL A 67 -3.47 -18.33 -3.44
C VAL A 67 -4.58 -17.56 -2.73
N GLY A 68 -4.36 -17.09 -1.50
CA GLY A 68 -5.32 -16.29 -0.75
C GLY A 68 -5.66 -14.98 -1.43
N ILE A 69 -4.68 -14.25 -1.99
CA ILE A 69 -4.92 -12.99 -2.73
C ILE A 69 -5.82 -13.23 -3.94
N SER A 70 -5.58 -14.29 -4.73
CA SER A 70 -6.42 -14.61 -5.87
C SER A 70 -7.86 -14.92 -5.46
N GLN A 71 -8.06 -15.59 -4.33
CA GLN A 71 -9.39 -15.86 -3.78
C GLN A 71 -10.07 -14.56 -3.36
N ASN A 72 -9.35 -13.68 -2.65
CA ASN A 72 -9.90 -12.39 -2.22
C ASN A 72 -10.34 -11.53 -3.42
N ILE A 73 -9.53 -11.48 -4.49
CA ILE A 73 -9.89 -10.76 -5.72
C ILE A 73 -11.17 -11.35 -6.34
N LYS A 74 -11.26 -12.68 -6.45
CA LYS A 74 -12.42 -13.36 -7.03
C LYS A 74 -13.69 -13.18 -6.20
N SER A 75 -13.59 -13.27 -4.86
CA SER A 75 -14.75 -13.06 -3.96
C SER A 75 -15.27 -11.62 -4.04
N ALA A 76 -14.37 -10.64 -4.04
CA ALA A 76 -14.75 -9.25 -4.18
C ALA A 76 -15.34 -8.94 -5.58
N TYR A 77 -14.81 -9.55 -6.63
CA TYR A 77 -15.34 -9.44 -7.97
C TYR A 77 -16.75 -10.07 -8.09
N GLU A 78 -16.95 -11.28 -7.53
CA GLU A 78 -18.28 -11.92 -7.49
C GLU A 78 -19.30 -11.04 -6.76
N TRP A 79 -18.91 -10.46 -5.60
CA TRP A 79 -19.78 -9.54 -4.88
C TRP A 79 -20.17 -8.33 -5.73
N LEU A 80 -19.22 -7.73 -6.47
CA LEU A 80 -19.52 -6.64 -7.40
C LEU A 80 -20.49 -7.10 -8.51
N CYS A 81 -20.25 -8.26 -9.12
CA CYS A 81 -21.13 -8.80 -10.17
C CYS A 81 -22.57 -8.99 -9.69
N ARG A 82 -22.76 -9.42 -8.44
CA ARG A 82 -24.09 -9.65 -7.85
C ARG A 82 -24.80 -8.36 -7.41
N ASN A 83 -24.07 -7.27 -7.20
CA ASN A 83 -24.64 -6.05 -6.63
C ASN A 83 -24.65 -4.87 -7.60
N TYR A 84 -23.91 -4.92 -8.69
CA TYR A 84 -23.78 -3.82 -9.64
C TYR A 84 -24.97 -3.77 -10.61
N ALA A 85 -25.47 -2.56 -10.83
CA ALA A 85 -26.35 -2.23 -11.95
C ALA A 85 -25.71 -1.09 -12.76
N THR A 86 -26.02 -1.03 -14.05
CA THR A 86 -25.47 -0.01 -14.95
C THR A 86 -25.69 1.39 -14.38
N GLY A 87 -24.61 2.15 -14.22
CA GLY A 87 -24.60 3.49 -13.64
C GLY A 87 -24.25 3.56 -12.15
N ASP A 88 -24.15 2.42 -11.45
CA ASP A 88 -23.63 2.39 -10.08
C ASP A 88 -22.16 2.81 -10.03
N ARG A 89 -21.73 3.35 -8.90
CA ARG A 89 -20.36 3.85 -8.68
C ARG A 89 -19.56 2.88 -7.81
N ILE A 90 -18.44 2.41 -8.30
CA ILE A 90 -17.57 1.45 -7.62
C ILE A 90 -16.45 2.20 -6.88
N PHE A 91 -16.35 1.99 -5.57
CA PHE A 91 -15.29 2.48 -4.70
C PHE A 91 -14.49 1.27 -4.17
N LEU A 92 -13.18 1.27 -4.38
CA LEU A 92 -12.29 0.21 -3.94
C LEU A 92 -11.28 0.78 -2.94
N PHE A 93 -11.22 0.19 -1.76
CA PHE A 93 -10.27 0.59 -0.73
C PHE A 93 -9.41 -0.59 -0.28
N GLY A 94 -8.17 -0.30 0.11
CA GLY A 94 -7.30 -1.36 0.62
C GLY A 94 -6.04 -0.87 1.30
N PHE A 95 -5.49 -1.72 2.17
CA PHE A 95 -4.24 -1.49 2.87
C PHE A 95 -3.25 -2.63 2.63
N SER A 96 -1.96 -2.31 2.46
CA SER A 96 -0.91 -3.33 2.36
C SER A 96 -1.17 -4.29 1.17
N ARG A 97 -1.22 -5.62 1.40
CA ARG A 97 -1.63 -6.61 0.40
C ARG A 97 -3.11 -6.52 0.04
N GLY A 98 -3.96 -5.96 0.91
CA GLY A 98 -5.33 -5.59 0.56
C GLY A 98 -5.38 -4.41 -0.43
N ALA A 99 -4.42 -3.48 -0.37
CA ALA A 99 -4.25 -2.47 -1.40
C ALA A 99 -3.89 -3.08 -2.76
N PHE A 100 -3.02 -4.09 -2.77
CA PHE A 100 -2.74 -4.89 -3.97
C PHE A 100 -4.02 -5.57 -4.48
N THR A 101 -4.82 -6.17 -3.60
CA THR A 101 -6.11 -6.80 -3.94
C THR A 101 -7.08 -5.79 -4.57
N ALA A 102 -7.26 -4.62 -3.96
CA ALA A 102 -8.15 -3.56 -4.47
C ALA A 102 -7.70 -3.04 -5.85
N ARG A 103 -6.40 -2.82 -6.05
CA ARG A 103 -5.83 -2.40 -7.35
C ARG A 103 -5.99 -3.50 -8.41
N SER A 104 -5.74 -4.76 -8.05
CA SER A 104 -5.92 -5.90 -8.95
C SER A 104 -7.38 -6.11 -9.33
N LEU A 105 -8.31 -5.94 -8.37
CA LEU A 105 -9.75 -5.95 -8.63
C LEU A 105 -10.15 -4.86 -9.62
N GLY A 106 -9.66 -3.64 -9.44
CA GLY A 106 -9.86 -2.55 -10.39
C GLY A 106 -9.34 -2.89 -11.79
N GLY A 107 -8.16 -3.49 -11.89
CA GLY A 107 -7.59 -4.00 -13.14
C GLY A 107 -8.44 -5.13 -13.76
N PHE A 108 -8.96 -6.02 -12.95
CA PHE A 108 -9.83 -7.13 -13.39
C PHE A 108 -11.13 -6.60 -14.00
N VAL A 109 -11.83 -5.70 -13.30
CA VAL A 109 -13.03 -5.04 -13.80
C VAL A 109 -12.76 -4.23 -15.07
N ALA A 110 -11.67 -3.46 -15.09
CA ALA A 110 -11.28 -2.66 -16.24
C ALA A 110 -11.02 -3.49 -17.51
N ARG A 111 -10.46 -4.68 -17.32
CA ARG A 111 -10.06 -5.56 -18.41
C ARG A 111 -11.17 -6.49 -18.90
N CYS A 112 -11.94 -7.05 -17.97
CA CYS A 112 -12.93 -8.08 -18.26
C CYS A 112 -14.39 -7.59 -18.17
N GLY A 113 -14.66 -6.42 -17.56
CA GLY A 113 -16.02 -6.01 -17.21
C GLY A 113 -16.55 -6.74 -15.98
N LEU A 114 -17.86 -6.74 -15.78
CA LEU A 114 -18.56 -7.48 -14.73
C LEU A 114 -19.47 -8.53 -15.34
N LEU A 115 -19.40 -9.76 -14.84
CA LEU A 115 -20.29 -10.85 -15.25
C LEU A 115 -21.71 -10.61 -14.78
N ASP A 116 -22.68 -10.93 -15.63
CA ASP A 116 -24.07 -11.09 -15.21
C ASP A 116 -24.25 -12.50 -14.62
N LEU A 117 -24.39 -12.56 -13.31
CA LEU A 117 -24.53 -13.80 -12.55
C LEU A 117 -25.98 -14.07 -12.12
N SER A 118 -26.95 -13.26 -12.57
CA SER A 118 -28.32 -13.25 -12.07
C SER A 118 -29.08 -14.56 -12.27
N SER A 119 -28.75 -15.32 -13.33
CA SER A 119 -29.39 -16.59 -13.66
C SER A 119 -28.62 -17.84 -13.21
N LEU A 120 -27.48 -17.67 -12.52
CA LEU A 120 -26.58 -18.77 -12.18
C LEU A 120 -26.73 -19.18 -10.72
N THR A 121 -26.53 -20.46 -10.45
CA THR A 121 -26.32 -20.98 -9.09
C THR A 121 -24.96 -20.46 -8.55
N ASP A 122 -24.76 -20.51 -7.23
CA ASP A 122 -23.51 -20.07 -6.61
C ASP A 122 -22.28 -20.82 -7.13
N ALA A 123 -22.41 -22.14 -7.37
CA ALA A 123 -21.33 -22.98 -7.90
C ALA A 123 -20.98 -22.59 -9.35
N GLU A 124 -21.98 -22.35 -10.20
CA GLU A 124 -21.79 -21.90 -11.58
C GLU A 124 -21.19 -20.50 -11.62
N ALA A 125 -21.70 -19.58 -10.82
CA ALA A 125 -21.18 -18.22 -10.70
C ALA A 125 -19.70 -18.22 -10.30
N TRP A 126 -19.35 -18.98 -9.28
CA TRP A 126 -17.95 -19.09 -8.85
C TRP A 126 -17.07 -19.70 -9.96
N SER A 127 -17.55 -20.74 -10.67
CA SER A 127 -16.84 -21.32 -11.81
C SER A 127 -16.62 -20.30 -12.93
N HIS A 128 -17.61 -19.45 -13.23
CA HIS A 128 -17.49 -18.40 -14.25
C HIS A 128 -16.50 -17.33 -13.82
N VAL A 129 -16.54 -16.88 -12.55
CA VAL A 129 -15.59 -15.92 -12.00
C VAL A 129 -14.16 -16.47 -12.07
N ALA A 130 -13.95 -17.72 -11.67
CA ALA A 130 -12.64 -18.36 -11.73
C ALA A 130 -12.12 -18.43 -13.18
N ASP A 131 -12.96 -18.87 -14.12
CA ASP A 131 -12.59 -18.96 -15.53
C ASP A 131 -12.22 -17.58 -16.12
N VAL A 132 -13.04 -16.54 -15.87
CA VAL A 132 -12.78 -15.20 -16.38
C VAL A 132 -11.53 -14.59 -15.72
N TYR A 133 -11.29 -14.86 -14.44
CA TYR A 133 -10.05 -14.47 -13.77
C TYR A 133 -8.82 -15.15 -14.41
N ASP A 134 -8.85 -16.47 -14.53
CA ASP A 134 -7.68 -17.25 -14.98
C ASP A 134 -7.41 -17.10 -16.48
N LYS A 135 -8.44 -17.00 -17.31
CA LYS A 135 -8.34 -16.93 -18.78
C LYS A 135 -8.40 -15.51 -19.35
N GLY A 136 -9.01 -14.56 -18.62
CA GLY A 136 -9.20 -13.20 -19.07
C GLY A 136 -8.27 -12.19 -18.40
N TYR A 137 -8.18 -12.23 -17.09
CA TYR A 137 -7.40 -11.25 -16.35
C TYR A 137 -5.91 -11.60 -16.24
N ARG A 138 -5.58 -12.83 -15.85
CA ARG A 138 -4.19 -13.26 -15.62
C ARG A 138 -3.30 -13.29 -16.87
N PRO A 139 -3.76 -13.75 -18.05
CA PRO A 139 -2.89 -13.79 -19.22
C PRO A 139 -2.45 -12.38 -19.67
N PRO A 140 -1.27 -12.23 -20.29
CA PRO A 140 -0.82 -10.94 -20.82
C PRO A 140 -1.80 -10.30 -21.82
N LYS A 141 -2.52 -11.14 -22.56
CA LYS A 141 -3.58 -10.74 -23.51
C LYS A 141 -4.87 -11.49 -23.17
N PRO A 142 -6.04 -10.83 -23.13
CA PRO A 142 -7.31 -11.52 -22.99
C PRO A 142 -7.58 -12.41 -24.20
N PRO A 143 -8.41 -13.45 -24.06
CA PRO A 143 -8.79 -14.27 -25.19
C PRO A 143 -9.59 -13.46 -26.21
N THR A 144 -9.36 -13.67 -27.48
CA THR A 144 -10.16 -13.07 -28.56
C THR A 144 -11.59 -13.63 -28.62
N LYS A 145 -11.76 -14.85 -28.13
CA LYS A 145 -13.06 -15.53 -27.99
C LYS A 145 -13.09 -16.28 -26.66
N TRP A 146 -14.14 -16.09 -25.89
CA TRP A 146 -14.33 -16.84 -24.65
C TRP A 146 -14.68 -18.31 -24.93
N PRO A 147 -14.21 -19.24 -24.10
CA PRO A 147 -14.49 -20.69 -24.28
C PRO A 147 -15.94 -21.05 -23.98
N LYS A 148 -16.69 -20.17 -23.30
CA LYS A 148 -18.12 -20.29 -23.01
C LYS A 148 -18.81 -18.98 -23.35
N ASP A 149 -20.10 -19.00 -23.56
CA ASP A 149 -20.91 -17.78 -23.73
C ASP A 149 -21.16 -17.16 -22.33
N TYR A 150 -20.32 -16.20 -21.97
CA TYR A 150 -20.49 -15.41 -20.75
C TYR A 150 -21.38 -14.19 -21.04
N SER A 151 -22.33 -13.94 -20.14
CA SER A 151 -23.07 -12.68 -20.11
C SER A 151 -22.35 -11.65 -19.27
N PHE A 152 -22.25 -10.41 -19.77
CA PHE A 152 -21.61 -9.30 -19.05
C PHE A 152 -22.61 -8.17 -18.88
N ILE A 153 -22.56 -7.52 -17.71
CA ILE A 153 -23.36 -6.34 -17.42
C ILE A 153 -22.81 -5.16 -18.25
N PRO A 154 -23.64 -4.48 -19.06
CA PRO A 154 -23.17 -3.32 -19.84
C PRO A 154 -22.72 -2.18 -18.93
N GLY A 155 -21.51 -1.68 -19.14
CA GLY A 155 -20.99 -0.50 -18.45
C GLY A 155 -21.32 0.81 -19.18
N PRO A 156 -21.21 1.97 -18.51
CA PRO A 156 -21.54 3.28 -19.07
C PRO A 156 -20.47 3.82 -20.05
N LEU A 157 -19.27 3.25 -20.09
CA LEU A 157 -18.20 3.70 -20.97
C LEU A 157 -18.31 3.16 -22.38
N VAL A 158 -17.62 3.80 -23.33
CA VAL A 158 -17.53 3.37 -24.73
C VAL A 158 -17.11 1.89 -24.81
N GLY A 159 -17.85 1.11 -25.58
CA GLY A 159 -17.67 -0.34 -25.69
C GLY A 159 -18.23 -1.14 -24.52
N GLY A 160 -19.16 -0.57 -23.73
CA GLY A 160 -19.81 -1.25 -22.61
C GLY A 160 -18.91 -1.48 -21.39
N LYS A 161 -17.78 -0.78 -21.28
CA LYS A 161 -16.86 -0.93 -20.16
C LYS A 161 -17.42 -0.32 -18.88
N VAL A 162 -17.17 -1.01 -17.77
CA VAL A 162 -17.47 -0.52 -16.42
C VAL A 162 -16.33 0.37 -15.94
N ASP A 163 -16.66 1.55 -15.41
CA ASP A 163 -15.70 2.43 -14.79
C ASP A 163 -15.58 2.19 -13.28
N ILE A 164 -14.41 2.51 -12.77
CA ILE A 164 -14.14 2.52 -11.33
C ILE A 164 -14.20 3.98 -10.88
N HIS A 165 -15.15 4.29 -10.01
CA HIS A 165 -15.35 5.66 -9.56
C HIS A 165 -14.17 6.15 -8.72
N MET A 166 -13.69 5.32 -7.76
CA MET A 166 -12.51 5.64 -6.95
C MET A 166 -11.73 4.38 -6.55
N ILE A 167 -10.40 4.48 -6.55
CA ILE A 167 -9.50 3.57 -5.84
C ILE A 167 -8.73 4.38 -4.80
N GLY A 168 -8.89 4.01 -3.52
CA GLY A 168 -8.19 4.60 -2.39
C GLY A 168 -7.35 3.54 -1.66
N VAL A 169 -6.03 3.73 -1.60
CA VAL A 169 -5.14 2.72 -1.00
C VAL A 169 -4.17 3.33 -0.01
N TRP A 170 -3.89 2.57 1.07
CA TRP A 170 -2.83 2.88 2.02
C TRP A 170 -1.67 1.93 1.81
N ASP A 171 -0.53 2.47 1.62
CA ASP A 171 0.79 1.86 1.59
C ASP A 171 0.82 0.49 0.90
N THR A 172 0.55 0.50 -0.41
CA THR A 172 0.54 -0.72 -1.23
C THR A 172 1.90 -1.39 -1.21
N VAL A 173 1.98 -2.62 -0.74
CA VAL A 173 3.16 -3.48 -0.87
C VAL A 173 2.89 -4.61 -1.84
N GLY A 174 3.94 -5.12 -2.50
CA GLY A 174 3.80 -6.19 -3.49
C GLY A 174 3.20 -7.48 -2.91
N ALA A 175 2.59 -8.30 -3.76
CA ALA A 175 1.94 -9.53 -3.35
C ALA A 175 2.86 -10.51 -2.62
N LEU A 176 4.15 -10.40 -2.84
CA LEU A 176 5.13 -11.37 -2.38
C LEU A 176 5.81 -11.02 -1.08
N GLY A 177 5.81 -9.79 -0.59
CA GLY A 177 6.27 -9.38 0.76
C GLY A 177 7.25 -10.31 1.51
N VAL A 178 7.88 -11.25 0.80
CA VAL A 178 8.86 -12.19 1.34
C VAL A 178 10.19 -11.46 1.34
N PRO A 179 10.88 -11.34 2.46
CA PRO A 179 12.23 -10.79 2.50
C PRO A 179 13.13 -11.55 1.54
N ASP A 180 13.93 -10.82 0.73
CA ASP A 180 14.95 -11.43 -0.13
C ASP A 180 15.92 -12.34 0.68
N ASP A 181 16.04 -12.10 1.97
CA ASP A 181 16.87 -12.88 2.89
C ASP A 181 16.26 -14.25 3.24
N LEU A 182 14.98 -14.48 2.96
CA LEU A 182 14.30 -15.79 3.02
C LEU A 182 14.21 -16.48 1.63
N VAL A 183 14.91 -15.95 0.64
CA VAL A 183 14.97 -16.48 -0.74
C VAL A 183 15.49 -17.93 -0.82
N LEU A 184 16.14 -18.46 0.21
CA LEU A 184 16.38 -19.90 0.31
C LEU A 184 15.09 -20.74 0.29
N LEU A 185 13.94 -20.12 0.61
CA LEU A 185 12.60 -20.71 0.46
C LEU A 185 11.98 -20.41 -0.92
N ASP A 186 12.56 -19.50 -1.71
CA ASP A 186 12.04 -19.09 -3.04
C ASP A 186 12.07 -20.25 -4.06
N GLN A 187 12.91 -21.27 -3.86
CA GLN A 187 12.90 -22.50 -4.64
C GLN A 187 11.65 -23.37 -4.38
N LEU A 188 10.91 -23.11 -3.31
CA LEU A 188 9.62 -23.75 -3.01
C LEU A 188 8.43 -22.93 -3.57
N PHE A 189 8.67 -21.69 -4.04
CA PHE A 189 7.63 -20.78 -4.54
C PHE A 189 7.84 -20.50 -6.03
N ASP A 190 7.66 -21.51 -6.85
CA ASP A 190 7.74 -21.43 -8.34
C ASP A 190 6.75 -20.43 -8.98
N ASP A 191 5.98 -19.71 -8.16
CA ASP A 191 4.88 -18.84 -8.56
C ASP A 191 5.10 -17.34 -8.31
N ALA A 192 6.27 -16.92 -7.79
CA ALA A 192 6.57 -15.51 -7.49
C ALA A 192 6.33 -14.57 -8.69
N ARG A 193 6.64 -15.05 -9.89
CA ARG A 193 6.40 -14.31 -11.14
C ARG A 193 4.93 -14.17 -11.51
N LYS A 194 4.06 -15.04 -11.01
CA LYS A 194 2.61 -15.03 -11.31
C LYS A 194 1.85 -13.96 -10.57
N TYR A 195 2.41 -13.41 -9.47
CA TYR A 195 1.75 -12.43 -8.59
C TYR A 195 2.36 -11.03 -8.67
N ARG A 196 3.27 -10.77 -9.62
CA ARG A 196 3.69 -9.40 -9.92
C ARG A 196 2.51 -8.63 -10.51
N PHE A 197 2.39 -7.35 -10.18
CA PHE A 197 1.50 -6.48 -10.92
C PHE A 197 1.83 -6.59 -12.42
N HIS A 198 0.82 -6.92 -13.22
CA HIS A 198 0.99 -6.92 -14.67
C HIS A 198 1.22 -5.50 -15.20
N ASP A 199 0.72 -4.49 -14.47
CA ASP A 199 0.88 -3.08 -14.82
C ASP A 199 0.77 -2.22 -13.55
N THR A 200 1.79 -1.44 -13.24
CA THR A 200 1.76 -0.42 -12.17
C THR A 200 1.05 0.85 -12.62
N ARG A 201 0.72 0.95 -13.92
CA ARG A 201 -0.03 2.08 -14.47
C ARG A 201 -1.48 2.02 -14.02
N LEU A 202 -2.02 3.18 -13.74
CA LEU A 202 -3.42 3.30 -13.39
C LEU A 202 -4.29 3.20 -14.66
N SER A 203 -5.26 2.29 -14.65
CA SER A 203 -6.18 2.12 -15.78
C SER A 203 -6.97 3.41 -16.08
N PRO A 204 -7.17 3.78 -17.36
CA PRO A 204 -7.95 4.97 -17.73
C PRO A 204 -9.44 4.91 -17.34
N VAL A 205 -9.98 3.72 -17.00
CA VAL A 205 -11.35 3.59 -16.49
C VAL A 205 -11.49 3.96 -15.01
N VAL A 206 -10.38 4.23 -14.30
CA VAL A 206 -10.39 4.72 -12.92
C VAL A 206 -10.51 6.25 -12.95
N ARG A 207 -11.60 6.78 -12.40
CA ARG A 207 -11.87 8.23 -12.39
C ARG A 207 -11.05 8.95 -11.32
N HIS A 208 -10.98 8.39 -10.11
CA HIS A 208 -10.26 8.97 -8.99
C HIS A 208 -9.33 7.93 -8.35
N ALA A 209 -8.07 8.29 -8.14
CA ALA A 209 -7.10 7.43 -7.47
C ALA A 209 -6.39 8.18 -6.34
N ARG A 210 -6.28 7.50 -5.18
CA ARG A 210 -5.66 8.04 -3.97
C ARG A 210 -4.72 7.00 -3.37
N HIS A 211 -3.47 7.39 -3.11
CA HIS A 211 -2.49 6.54 -2.47
C HIS A 211 -1.81 7.30 -1.32
N ALA A 212 -2.05 6.88 -0.10
CA ALA A 212 -1.30 7.31 1.07
C ALA A 212 -0.10 6.39 1.26
N VAL A 213 1.13 6.93 1.20
CA VAL A 213 2.38 6.17 1.24
C VAL A 213 3.12 6.46 2.54
N ALA A 214 3.61 5.44 3.23
CA ALA A 214 4.39 5.58 4.45
C ALA A 214 5.81 6.08 4.15
N MET A 215 6.26 7.09 4.88
CA MET A 215 7.54 7.74 4.68
C MET A 215 8.68 7.06 5.45
N ASP A 216 8.37 6.54 6.64
CA ASP A 216 9.37 6.10 7.62
C ASP A 216 9.52 4.56 7.67
N GLU A 217 8.86 3.81 6.79
CA GLU A 217 9.01 2.36 6.73
C GLU A 217 10.41 1.98 6.23
N VAL A 218 11.10 1.14 7.02
CA VAL A 218 12.48 0.75 6.75
C VAL A 218 12.66 -0.73 6.42
N ARG A 219 11.64 -1.57 6.59
CA ARG A 219 11.73 -2.99 6.22
C ARG A 219 11.82 -3.14 4.70
N ALA A 220 12.89 -3.76 4.20
CA ALA A 220 13.13 -3.93 2.76
C ALA A 220 11.98 -4.67 2.06
N SER A 221 11.39 -5.67 2.72
CA SER A 221 10.22 -6.42 2.21
C SER A 221 8.92 -5.61 2.11
N PHE A 222 8.89 -4.39 2.67
CA PHE A 222 7.76 -3.48 2.61
C PHE A 222 7.99 -2.32 1.63
N ALA A 223 8.82 -2.52 0.61
CA ALA A 223 9.00 -1.54 -0.45
C ALA A 223 7.63 -1.16 -1.07
N PRO A 224 7.32 0.15 -1.20
CA PRO A 224 6.02 0.57 -1.68
C PRO A 224 5.89 0.33 -3.18
N THR A 225 4.74 -0.16 -3.62
CA THR A 225 4.41 -0.27 -5.03
C THR A 225 3.64 0.96 -5.47
N LEU A 226 4.35 2.00 -5.84
CA LEU A 226 3.78 3.25 -6.31
C LEU A 226 3.01 3.05 -7.63
N TRP A 227 2.07 3.94 -7.94
CA TRP A 227 1.61 4.08 -9.30
C TRP A 227 2.67 4.80 -10.13
N ASP A 228 2.84 4.35 -11.38
CA ASP A 228 3.77 4.98 -12.32
C ASP A 228 3.26 6.38 -12.69
N GLU A 229 4.04 7.40 -12.34
CA GLU A 229 3.75 8.82 -12.64
C GLU A 229 3.91 9.16 -14.14
N GLY A 230 4.52 8.28 -14.94
CA GLY A 230 4.63 8.42 -16.40
C GLY A 230 3.28 8.39 -17.13
N THR A 231 2.19 8.05 -16.45
CA THR A 231 0.84 8.17 -16.99
C THR A 231 0.45 9.65 -17.01
N LYS A 232 0.40 10.25 -18.20
CA LYS A 232 -0.11 11.63 -18.39
C LYS A 232 -1.56 11.70 -17.91
N ARG A 233 -1.75 12.07 -16.65
CA ARG A 233 -3.07 12.36 -16.12
C ARG A 233 -3.34 13.86 -16.15
N PRO A 234 -4.61 14.25 -16.35
CA PRO A 234 -4.99 15.66 -16.22
C PRO A 234 -4.60 16.17 -14.83
N ALA A 235 -4.17 17.41 -14.76
CA ALA A 235 -3.93 18.13 -13.50
C ALA A 235 -5.25 18.56 -12.83
N ASP A 236 -6.29 17.72 -12.90
CA ASP A 236 -7.66 17.96 -12.43
C ASP A 236 -7.91 17.41 -11.01
N GLY A 237 -6.87 16.89 -10.35
CA GLY A 237 -6.97 16.29 -9.04
C GLY A 237 -7.57 14.87 -9.03
N SER A 238 -7.77 14.25 -10.19
CA SER A 238 -8.25 12.87 -10.29
C SER A 238 -7.25 11.85 -9.74
N PHE A 239 -5.97 12.19 -9.73
CA PHE A 239 -4.89 11.39 -9.19
C PHE A 239 -4.13 12.13 -8.08
N LYS A 240 -3.98 11.49 -6.91
CA LYS A 240 -3.12 11.98 -5.81
C LYS A 240 -2.39 10.80 -5.17
N GLN A 241 -1.08 10.90 -5.06
CA GLN A 241 -0.21 9.98 -4.36
C GLN A 241 0.64 10.80 -3.40
N GLN A 242 0.37 10.67 -2.09
CA GLN A 242 0.99 11.50 -1.07
C GLN A 242 1.71 10.66 -0.03
N TRP A 243 2.85 11.18 0.41
CA TRP A 243 3.65 10.61 1.49
C TRP A 243 3.18 11.14 2.84
N PHE A 244 3.01 10.23 3.79
CA PHE A 244 2.57 10.49 5.15
C PHE A 244 3.67 10.11 6.13
N ALA A 245 3.75 10.85 7.23
CA ALA A 245 4.64 10.51 8.34
C ALA A 245 4.23 9.18 8.97
N GLY A 246 5.21 8.36 9.30
CA GLY A 246 5.02 7.09 9.96
C GLY A 246 5.42 5.88 9.11
N VAL A 247 5.51 4.74 9.79
CA VAL A 247 5.75 3.43 9.18
C VAL A 247 4.47 2.85 8.60
N HIS A 248 4.54 1.68 8.01
CA HIS A 248 3.45 1.00 7.32
C HIS A 248 2.10 1.06 8.06
N SER A 249 2.07 0.66 9.34
CA SER A 249 0.84 0.67 10.14
C SER A 249 0.52 2.04 10.76
N ASP A 250 1.47 2.98 10.84
CA ASP A 250 1.17 4.38 11.15
C ASP A 250 0.38 5.06 10.04
N VAL A 251 0.47 4.56 8.81
CA VAL A 251 -0.30 5.07 7.67
C VAL A 251 -1.55 4.24 7.40
N GLY A 252 -1.46 2.92 7.54
CA GLY A 252 -2.58 2.01 7.26
C GLY A 252 -3.46 1.66 8.45
N GLY A 253 -3.08 2.05 9.66
CA GLY A 253 -3.72 1.62 10.91
C GLY A 253 -3.22 0.25 11.36
N GLY A 254 -3.54 -0.11 12.59
CA GLY A 254 -3.14 -1.38 13.18
C GLY A 254 -2.36 -1.24 14.49
N TYR A 255 -2.05 -0.03 14.93
CA TYR A 255 -1.52 0.28 16.25
C TYR A 255 -2.59 0.85 17.18
N ALA A 256 -2.37 0.74 18.49
CA ALA A 256 -3.26 1.33 19.49
C ALA A 256 -3.20 2.87 19.46
N GLU A 257 -2.02 3.44 19.24
CA GLU A 257 -1.83 4.88 19.06
C GLU A 257 -2.14 5.27 17.61
N THR A 258 -3.28 5.91 17.39
CA THR A 258 -3.84 6.13 16.07
C THR A 258 -3.55 7.49 15.46
N GLY A 259 -2.85 8.39 16.19
CA GLY A 259 -2.70 9.80 15.77
C GLY A 259 -2.20 10.00 14.35
N LEU A 260 -1.17 9.26 13.92
CA LEU A 260 -0.65 9.33 12.55
C LEU A 260 -1.59 8.64 11.56
N SER A 261 -2.09 7.43 11.87
CA SER A 261 -2.98 6.69 10.98
C SER A 261 -4.32 7.38 10.77
N ASP A 262 -4.85 8.05 11.80
CA ASP A 262 -6.07 8.86 11.68
C ASP A 262 -5.88 10.04 10.72
N GLY A 263 -4.67 10.56 10.61
CA GLY A 263 -4.33 11.55 9.61
C GLY A 263 -4.46 11.06 8.18
N ALA A 264 -3.90 9.91 7.88
CA ALA A 264 -4.01 9.26 6.58
C ALA A 264 -5.46 8.79 6.31
N LEU A 265 -6.19 8.34 7.34
CA LEU A 265 -7.61 8.01 7.24
C LEU A 265 -8.45 9.24 6.90
N LYS A 266 -8.29 10.32 7.67
CA LYS A 266 -9.07 11.55 7.47
C LYS A 266 -8.90 12.11 6.07
N TRP A 267 -7.66 12.16 5.57
CA TRP A 267 -7.37 12.56 4.20
C TRP A 267 -8.10 11.69 3.17
N MET A 268 -8.02 10.36 3.31
CA MET A 268 -8.67 9.42 2.38
C MET A 268 -10.20 9.56 2.40
N VAL A 269 -10.78 9.71 3.60
CA VAL A 269 -12.24 9.88 3.77
C VAL A 269 -12.70 11.21 3.17
N ASP A 270 -11.97 12.31 3.39
CA ASP A 270 -12.31 13.62 2.80
C ASP A 270 -12.28 13.58 1.27
N GLU A 271 -11.25 12.95 0.69
CA GLU A 271 -11.14 12.75 -0.76
C GLU A 271 -12.30 11.87 -1.31
N ALA A 272 -12.72 10.86 -0.55
CA ALA A 272 -13.83 10.00 -0.95
C ALA A 272 -15.20 10.72 -0.82
N ILE A 273 -15.40 11.51 0.23
CA ILE A 273 -16.60 12.36 0.39
C ILE A 273 -16.72 13.35 -0.76
N ALA A 274 -15.60 14.00 -1.14
CA ALA A 274 -15.56 14.96 -2.23
C ALA A 274 -16.04 14.38 -3.57
N VAL A 275 -15.95 13.05 -3.73
CA VAL A 275 -16.43 12.33 -4.93
C VAL A 275 -17.69 11.51 -4.67
N GLY A 276 -18.37 11.73 -3.54
CA GLY A 276 -19.73 11.25 -3.28
C GLY A 276 -19.86 10.01 -2.41
N LEU A 277 -18.80 9.60 -1.67
CA LEU A 277 -18.94 8.60 -0.60
C LEU A 277 -19.79 9.18 0.55
N LYS A 278 -20.69 8.38 1.09
CA LYS A 278 -21.51 8.75 2.24
C LYS A 278 -20.95 8.12 3.50
N VAL A 279 -20.69 8.95 4.51
CA VAL A 279 -20.17 8.49 5.81
C VAL A 279 -21.04 8.97 6.96
N ASN A 280 -20.97 8.28 8.08
CA ASN A 280 -21.63 8.70 9.32
C ASN A 280 -20.81 9.83 9.96
N PRO A 281 -21.36 11.06 10.08
CA PRO A 281 -20.62 12.20 10.60
C PRO A 281 -20.25 12.07 12.08
N ALA A 282 -21.05 11.36 12.88
CA ALA A 282 -20.78 11.15 14.29
C ALA A 282 -19.58 10.21 14.50
N LEU A 283 -19.41 9.20 13.64
CA LEU A 283 -18.23 8.34 13.65
C LEU A 283 -17.01 9.05 13.08
N LEU A 284 -17.19 9.86 12.03
CA LEU A 284 -16.09 10.65 11.45
C LEU A 284 -15.50 11.65 12.46
N ALA A 285 -16.34 12.21 13.35
CA ALA A 285 -15.88 13.12 14.41
C ALA A 285 -14.97 12.43 15.45
N GLN A 286 -14.95 11.09 15.49
CA GLN A 286 -14.06 10.33 16.37
C GLN A 286 -12.66 10.11 15.77
N VAL A 287 -12.47 10.37 14.50
CA VAL A 287 -11.15 10.31 13.84
C VAL A 287 -10.37 11.56 14.26
N GLN A 288 -9.24 11.36 14.94
CA GLN A 288 -8.48 12.43 15.57
C GLN A 288 -7.03 12.47 15.07
N PRO A 289 -6.77 13.09 13.92
CA PRO A 289 -5.43 13.27 13.39
C PRO A 289 -4.51 13.98 14.38
N ASN A 290 -3.32 13.43 14.57
CA ASN A 290 -2.28 14.07 15.36
C ASN A 290 -0.92 13.92 14.67
N PRO A 291 -0.44 14.93 13.94
CA PRO A 291 0.87 14.89 13.27
C PRO A 291 2.03 14.64 14.22
N ARG A 292 1.86 14.96 15.51
CA ARG A 292 2.85 14.71 16.57
C ARG A 292 2.60 13.43 17.36
N GLY A 293 1.71 12.56 16.86
CA GLY A 293 1.48 11.23 17.42
C GLY A 293 2.73 10.35 17.39
N VAL A 294 2.64 9.20 18.05
CA VAL A 294 3.75 8.23 18.12
C VAL A 294 4.10 7.76 16.70
N LEU A 295 5.39 7.79 16.38
CA LEU A 295 5.97 7.13 15.21
C LEU A 295 6.59 5.85 15.72
N HIS A 296 6.06 4.71 15.26
CA HIS A 296 6.48 3.40 15.72
C HIS A 296 7.77 2.93 15.04
N ASP A 297 8.44 1.98 15.67
CA ASP A 297 9.56 1.26 15.05
C ASP A 297 9.03 -0.04 14.44
N SER A 298 8.95 -0.10 13.13
CA SER A 298 8.47 -1.29 12.40
C SER A 298 9.53 -2.40 12.28
N ALA A 299 10.80 -2.10 12.55
CA ALA A 299 11.89 -3.04 12.48
C ALA A 299 12.21 -3.72 13.83
N SER A 300 11.33 -3.58 14.83
CA SER A 300 11.51 -4.15 16.17
C SER A 300 11.08 -5.63 16.26
N GLY A 301 11.54 -6.33 17.29
CA GLY A 301 11.21 -7.72 17.59
C GLY A 301 11.77 -8.68 16.54
N VAL A 302 10.93 -9.55 15.98
CA VAL A 302 11.36 -10.53 14.95
C VAL A 302 11.86 -9.88 13.67
N TRP A 303 11.50 -8.62 13.42
CA TRP A 303 11.90 -7.85 12.24
C TRP A 303 13.32 -7.28 12.34
N GLU A 304 13.91 -7.21 13.54
CA GLU A 304 15.29 -6.75 13.75
C GLU A 304 16.33 -7.59 13.00
N LEU A 305 16.02 -8.86 12.75
CA LEU A 305 16.89 -9.81 12.02
C LEU A 305 16.78 -9.69 10.50
N LEU A 306 15.82 -8.90 10.00
CA LEU A 306 15.58 -8.78 8.57
C LEU A 306 16.22 -7.50 8.02
N ARG A 307 16.55 -7.57 6.73
CA ARG A 307 17.15 -6.45 6.02
C ARG A 307 16.28 -5.20 6.09
N THR A 308 16.91 -4.09 6.47
CA THR A 308 16.32 -2.76 6.40
C THR A 308 16.82 -2.00 5.17
N LEU A 309 15.93 -1.21 4.56
CA LEU A 309 16.24 -0.31 3.45
C LEU A 309 15.28 0.89 3.53
N PRO A 310 15.77 2.07 3.98
CA PRO A 310 14.96 3.28 3.98
C PRO A 310 14.41 3.59 2.58
N ARG A 311 13.20 4.08 2.54
CA ARG A 311 12.53 4.43 1.29
C ARG A 311 13.16 5.66 0.64
N ALA A 312 13.20 5.68 -0.69
CA ALA A 312 13.52 6.88 -1.45
C ALA A 312 12.31 7.83 -1.39
N THR A 313 12.30 8.70 -0.38
CA THR A 313 11.22 9.67 -0.14
C THR A 313 11.42 10.93 -0.98
N PRO A 314 10.35 11.68 -1.30
CA PRO A 314 10.47 13.00 -1.90
C PRO A 314 11.26 13.96 -1.01
N PRO A 315 11.86 15.02 -1.58
CA PRO A 315 12.54 16.04 -0.80
C PRO A 315 11.55 16.74 0.14
N LEU A 316 11.99 17.00 1.38
CA LEU A 316 11.16 17.66 2.39
C LEU A 316 11.09 19.18 2.13
N LEU A 317 10.30 19.56 1.16
CA LEU A 317 10.12 20.95 0.75
C LEU A 317 8.68 21.41 1.10
N PRO A 318 8.51 22.57 1.79
CA PRO A 318 7.17 23.10 2.10
C PRO A 318 6.27 23.29 0.87
N SER A 319 6.85 23.55 -0.30
CA SER A 319 6.12 23.68 -1.57
C SER A 319 5.46 22.37 -2.04
N LEU A 320 5.87 21.22 -1.51
CA LEU A 320 5.29 19.92 -1.80
C LEU A 320 4.16 19.52 -0.84
N ALA A 321 3.89 20.35 0.18
CA ALA A 321 2.80 20.13 1.14
C ALA A 321 1.43 20.11 0.42
N GLY A 322 0.61 19.09 0.75
CA GLY A 322 -0.71 18.92 0.15
C GLY A 322 -0.72 18.35 -1.28
N SER A 323 0.44 18.26 -1.93
CA SER A 323 0.59 17.66 -3.27
C SER A 323 1.30 16.30 -3.21
N VAL A 324 2.60 16.28 -3.02
CA VAL A 324 3.43 15.06 -2.91
C VAL A 324 3.61 14.64 -1.46
N LEU A 325 3.83 15.60 -0.55
CA LEU A 325 3.86 15.38 0.89
C LEU A 325 2.50 15.73 1.49
N SER A 326 2.01 14.95 2.45
CA SER A 326 0.86 15.38 3.23
C SER A 326 1.23 16.64 4.04
N ALA A 327 0.26 17.50 4.28
CA ALA A 327 0.48 18.70 5.12
C ALA A 327 1.00 18.34 6.52
N GLN A 328 0.61 17.17 7.03
CA GLN A 328 1.02 16.64 8.33
C GLN A 328 2.51 16.33 8.43
N VAL A 329 3.16 15.94 7.34
CA VAL A 329 4.62 15.75 7.30
C VAL A 329 5.33 17.07 7.58
N ILE A 330 4.90 18.13 6.93
CA ILE A 330 5.48 19.47 7.12
C ILE A 330 5.20 19.98 8.52
N GLU A 331 3.97 19.79 9.03
CA GLU A 331 3.60 20.18 10.40
C GLU A 331 4.45 19.44 11.43
N ARG A 332 4.60 18.10 11.30
CA ARG A 332 5.46 17.30 12.18
C ARG A 332 6.90 17.74 12.14
N HIS A 333 7.42 18.07 10.96
CA HIS A 333 8.79 18.58 10.81
C HIS A 333 8.96 19.93 11.50
N THR A 334 8.02 20.86 11.31
CA THR A 334 8.10 22.22 11.85
C THR A 334 7.91 22.26 13.37
N VAL A 335 7.03 21.40 13.89
CA VAL A 335 6.71 21.28 15.31
C VAL A 335 6.79 19.80 15.71
N PRO A 336 8.01 19.23 15.81
CA PRO A 336 8.16 17.81 16.12
C PRO A 336 7.73 17.48 17.55
N PRO A 337 7.38 16.22 17.86
CA PRO A 337 7.17 15.79 19.24
C PRO A 337 8.49 15.85 20.02
N LEU A 338 8.39 16.06 21.33
CA LEU A 338 9.59 16.16 22.20
C LEU A 338 10.41 14.88 22.25
N SER A 339 9.79 13.74 21.97
CA SER A 339 10.42 12.41 22.02
C SER A 339 11.15 12.01 20.74
N GLN A 340 11.02 12.79 19.67
CA GLN A 340 11.58 12.45 18.36
C GLN A 340 12.17 13.68 17.67
N ALA A 341 13.29 13.49 16.98
CA ALA A 341 13.91 14.55 16.21
C ALA A 341 13.03 14.97 15.00
N PRO A 342 13.15 16.23 14.53
CA PRO A 342 12.55 16.63 13.26
C PRO A 342 13.20 15.87 12.10
N TYR A 343 12.46 15.78 10.99
CA TYR A 343 13.04 15.26 9.74
C TYR A 343 14.21 16.15 9.28
N TRP A 344 15.22 15.52 8.69
CA TRP A 344 16.33 16.27 8.11
C TRP A 344 15.85 17.10 6.92
N PRO A 345 16.14 18.42 6.90
CA PRO A 345 15.85 19.24 5.72
C PRO A 345 16.60 18.68 4.52
N THR A 346 15.90 18.54 3.39
CA THR A 346 16.53 18.08 2.17
C THR A 346 17.03 19.27 1.35
N ARG A 347 18.24 19.15 0.83
CA ARG A 347 18.85 20.13 -0.10
C ARG A 347 19.34 19.43 -1.36
N THR A 348 19.32 20.14 -2.48
CA THR A 348 19.99 19.77 -3.72
C THR A 348 21.40 20.37 -3.75
N LEU A 349 22.30 19.75 -4.53
CA LEU A 349 23.65 20.26 -4.78
C LEU A 349 23.71 20.85 -6.18
N SER A 350 24.31 22.03 -6.29
CA SER A 350 24.69 22.64 -7.56
C SER A 350 26.00 22.06 -8.07
N VAL A 351 26.29 22.22 -9.36
CA VAL A 351 27.58 21.79 -9.92
C VAL A 351 28.74 22.50 -9.23
N GLY A 352 29.64 21.72 -8.66
CA GLY A 352 30.80 22.22 -7.91
C GLY A 352 30.60 22.34 -6.39
N ASP A 353 29.37 22.08 -5.90
CA ASP A 353 29.15 22.05 -4.45
C ASP A 353 29.83 20.79 -3.86
N GLU A 354 30.45 20.99 -2.71
CA GLU A 354 31.02 19.91 -1.90
C GLU A 354 30.38 19.93 -0.48
N VAL A 355 30.09 18.73 0.03
CA VAL A 355 29.52 18.56 1.37
C VAL A 355 30.26 17.46 2.10
N THR A 356 30.79 17.77 3.26
CA THR A 356 31.37 16.79 4.18
C THR A 356 30.35 16.43 5.24
N LEU A 357 30.16 15.14 5.50
CA LEU A 357 29.22 14.60 6.47
C LEU A 357 29.94 13.58 7.35
N ASP A 358 29.59 13.60 8.64
CA ASP A 358 30.04 12.55 9.55
C ASP A 358 29.12 11.33 9.42
N VAL A 359 29.74 10.15 9.32
CA VAL A 359 29.02 8.87 9.27
C VAL A 359 29.32 8.12 10.57
N PHE A 360 28.28 7.91 11.36
CA PHE A 360 28.37 7.28 12.68
C PHE A 360 28.19 5.76 12.56
N ALA A 361 28.98 4.99 13.28
CA ALA A 361 28.94 3.52 13.25
C ALA A 361 27.69 2.92 13.89
N ARG A 362 27.14 3.58 14.93
CA ARG A 362 26.01 3.05 15.69
C ARG A 362 24.69 3.03 14.93
N PRO A 363 24.27 4.11 14.21
CA PRO A 363 23.07 4.06 13.39
C PRO A 363 23.28 3.18 12.16
N HIS A 364 22.35 2.28 11.89
CA HIS A 364 22.41 1.45 10.68
C HIS A 364 22.36 2.29 9.40
N TRP A 365 21.63 3.40 9.45
CA TRP A 365 21.51 4.37 8.36
C TRP A 365 21.86 5.77 8.85
N ASN A 366 22.64 6.47 8.05
CA ASN A 366 23.06 7.84 8.31
C ASN A 366 22.42 8.77 7.27
N PRO A 367 21.36 9.53 7.63
CA PRO A 367 20.69 10.43 6.69
C PRO A 367 21.61 11.59 6.31
N THR A 368 21.79 11.83 5.02
CA THR A 368 22.66 12.90 4.50
C THR A 368 21.93 14.24 4.36
N GLY A 369 20.60 14.24 4.26
CA GLY A 369 19.82 15.42 3.90
C GLY A 369 20.08 15.92 2.47
N ILE A 370 20.66 15.10 1.60
CA ILE A 370 20.96 15.46 0.21
C ILE A 370 20.02 14.70 -0.72
N TYR A 371 19.34 15.42 -1.61
CA TYR A 371 18.56 14.85 -2.69
C TYR A 371 19.42 14.75 -3.95
N LEU A 372 19.54 13.54 -4.48
CA LEU A 372 20.27 13.27 -5.71
C LEU A 372 19.29 13.32 -6.90
N GLU A 373 19.57 14.17 -7.86
CA GLU A 373 18.76 14.33 -9.08
C GLU A 373 19.06 13.25 -10.11
N ALA A 374 18.03 12.70 -10.71
CA ALA A 374 18.18 11.70 -11.76
C ALA A 374 18.94 12.29 -12.98
N GLY A 375 19.95 11.55 -13.46
CA GLY A 375 20.77 11.97 -14.59
C GLY A 375 21.94 12.88 -14.24
N ALA A 376 22.07 13.33 -13.01
CA ALA A 376 23.27 14.04 -12.52
C ALA A 376 24.35 13.04 -12.08
N THR A 377 25.62 13.48 -12.14
CA THR A 377 26.78 12.68 -11.68
C THR A 377 27.29 13.26 -10.37
N TYR A 378 27.48 12.38 -9.38
CA TYR A 378 27.98 12.74 -8.06
C TYR A 378 29.25 11.94 -7.75
N GLY A 379 30.26 12.61 -7.21
CA GLY A 379 31.47 11.98 -6.70
C GLY A 379 31.37 11.74 -5.19
N PHE A 380 31.80 10.58 -4.73
CA PHE A 380 31.86 10.25 -3.31
C PHE A 380 33.28 9.92 -2.91
N SER A 381 33.74 10.47 -1.81
CA SER A 381 34.97 10.08 -1.16
C SER A 381 34.71 9.86 0.35
N ALA A 382 35.41 8.96 0.96
CA ALA A 382 35.27 8.67 2.37
C ALA A 382 36.65 8.50 3.02
N SER A 383 36.79 8.96 4.27
CA SER A 383 37.99 8.82 5.07
C SER A 383 37.62 8.68 6.55
N GLY A 384 38.54 8.20 7.38
CA GLY A 384 38.32 8.00 8.80
C GLY A 384 38.19 6.52 9.16
N GLU A 385 37.93 6.25 10.43
CA GLU A 385 37.83 4.90 10.99
C GLU A 385 36.72 4.84 12.02
N TRP A 386 36.02 3.71 12.07
CA TRP A 386 35.13 3.33 13.15
C TRP A 386 35.82 2.27 14.02
N LEU A 387 35.44 2.20 15.28
CA LEU A 387 35.84 1.13 16.19
C LEU A 387 34.63 0.27 16.52
N ASP A 388 34.71 -1.03 16.21
CA ASP A 388 33.78 -2.05 16.72
C ASP A 388 34.53 -2.80 17.81
N ALA A 389 34.34 -2.41 19.06
CA ALA A 389 35.18 -2.75 20.21
C ALA A 389 36.64 -2.35 19.96
N ASP A 390 37.49 -3.29 19.61
CA ASP A 390 38.94 -3.13 19.30
C ASP A 390 39.27 -3.31 17.80
N ILE A 391 38.23 -3.52 16.95
CA ILE A 391 38.41 -3.69 15.52
C ILE A 391 38.27 -2.35 14.82
N ALA A 392 39.36 -1.84 14.25
CA ALA A 392 39.32 -0.66 13.40
C ALA A 392 38.76 -1.02 12.00
N CYS A 393 37.78 -0.29 11.55
CA CYS A 393 37.13 -0.46 10.26
C CYS A 393 37.11 0.88 9.50
N GLY A 394 37.80 0.94 8.39
CA GLY A 394 37.77 2.09 7.48
C GLY A 394 36.64 1.98 6.45
N PRO A 395 36.52 2.97 5.52
CA PRO A 395 35.52 2.97 4.49
C PRO A 395 35.54 1.72 3.57
N ASP A 396 36.70 1.11 3.41
CA ASP A 396 36.92 -0.10 2.62
C ASP A 396 36.71 -1.40 3.42
N GLY A 397 36.22 -1.28 4.64
CA GLY A 397 36.04 -2.41 5.56
C GLY A 397 37.21 -2.67 6.50
N PRO A 398 37.18 -3.75 7.29
CA PRO A 398 38.24 -4.09 8.22
C PRO A 398 39.51 -4.56 7.48
N LYS A 399 40.69 -4.13 7.92
CA LYS A 399 42.00 -4.47 7.33
C LYS A 399 42.33 -5.96 7.38
N LYS A 400 41.66 -6.75 8.21
CA LYS A 400 41.73 -8.22 8.26
C LYS A 400 40.28 -8.73 8.27
N GLY A 401 39.95 -9.64 7.35
CA GLY A 401 38.63 -10.26 7.31
C GLY A 401 38.35 -11.04 8.59
N VAL A 402 37.68 -10.43 9.53
CA VAL A 402 37.20 -11.06 10.75
C VAL A 402 35.72 -11.29 10.61
N PHE A 403 35.36 -12.54 10.40
CA PHE A 403 33.95 -12.96 10.42
C PHE A 403 33.55 -13.18 11.89
N GLN A 404 32.80 -12.27 12.48
CA GLN A 404 32.18 -12.49 13.80
C GLN A 404 30.76 -13.04 13.60
N LEU A 405 30.65 -14.37 13.68
CA LEU A 405 29.36 -15.03 13.94
C LEU A 405 28.98 -14.78 15.40
N GLY A 406 28.09 -13.84 15.68
CA GLY A 406 27.51 -13.75 17.02
C GLY A 406 27.25 -12.37 17.61
N ARG A 407 27.30 -11.29 16.84
CA ARG A 407 26.80 -9.98 17.27
C ARG A 407 26.14 -9.28 16.08
N ILE A 408 24.97 -9.75 15.72
CA ILE A 408 24.00 -9.00 14.95
C ILE A 408 22.88 -8.65 15.91
#